data_c8e361e1cf3ec9478046c39cef8c8799
#
_entry.id   c8e361e1cf3ec9478046c39cef8c8799
#
_cell.length_a   1.000
_cell.length_b   1.000
_cell.length_c   1.000
_cell.angle_alpha   90.00
_cell.angle_beta   90.00
_cell.angle_gamma   90.00
#
_symmetry.space_group_name_H-M   'P 1'
#
loop_
_entity.id
_entity.type
_entity.pdbx_description
1 polymer ?
#
loop_
_entity_poly.entity_id
_entity_poly.type
_entity_poly.pdbx_seq_one_letter_code
_entity_poly.pdbx_strand_id
1 'polypeptide(L)'
;MNIMAQNKRYLPHEIVTRVKSVEAYRQTKDWRYVCRKYKISKASLMRWNKAYNGSRESLADKSHRPHRQHPNAHSAEEIKWIKDYHRRNPDISVCELYGKLRTEKAYSRHPGSLYRVFVRLGYRKKTPSTKKKSRHLKPYDTPTKPGIKWQMDVKYVPTACYSGNDDQRFYQYTVIDEATRERFIYPYKEASSYSTVDFIRRAIAYFRYFPQIIQTDNGGEFTHFRKTRMIHPMDIECARLQIVHQLLRPRTPWHNGKVERSHRNDQERFYNHMSFYSFDDLLEQMKRYLYRSNRIPMAVLGWLSPYQKRQELMQGP
;
A
#
# COMPACT_ATOMS: atom_id res chain seq x y z
N MET A 1 37.43 -17.71 21.93
CA MET A 1 37.29 -18.15 20.52
C MET A 1 36.02 -18.98 20.40
N ASN A 2 34.92 -18.39 19.98
CA ASN A 2 33.65 -19.09 19.76
C ASN A 2 33.61 -19.57 18.31
N ILE A 3 33.83 -20.88 18.14
CA ILE A 3 33.65 -21.55 16.85
C ILE A 3 32.17 -21.70 16.64
N MET A 4 31.58 -20.79 15.83
CA MET A 4 30.20 -20.96 15.32
C MET A 4 30.14 -22.27 14.54
N ALA A 5 29.37 -23.24 15.04
CA ALA A 5 29.04 -24.45 14.32
C ALA A 5 28.29 -24.05 13.03
N GLN A 6 28.96 -24.15 11.89
CA GLN A 6 28.34 -24.02 10.60
C GLN A 6 27.31 -25.14 10.47
N ASN A 7 26.02 -24.79 10.43
CA ASN A 7 24.95 -25.71 10.07
C ASN A 7 25.24 -26.24 8.66
N LYS A 8 25.89 -27.39 8.57
CA LYS A 8 26.09 -28.12 7.29
C LYS A 8 24.71 -28.52 6.80
N ARG A 9 24.16 -27.77 5.84
CA ARG A 9 22.97 -28.20 5.13
C ARG A 9 23.23 -29.57 4.53
N TYR A 10 22.44 -30.57 4.92
CA TYR A 10 22.48 -31.90 4.34
C TYR A 10 22.13 -31.78 2.84
N LEU A 11 23.11 -31.99 1.98
CA LEU A 11 22.92 -32.08 0.55
C LEU A 11 22.43 -33.47 0.17
N PRO A 12 21.32 -33.64 -0.52
CA PRO A 12 20.89 -34.96 -0.94
C PRO A 12 21.91 -35.58 -1.90
N HIS A 13 22.13 -36.89 -1.76
CA HIS A 13 23.03 -37.60 -2.66
C HIS A 13 22.53 -37.54 -4.12
N GLU A 14 23.45 -37.34 -5.04
CA GLU A 14 23.13 -37.36 -6.48
C GLU A 14 22.57 -38.72 -6.92
N ILE A 15 21.74 -38.72 -7.95
CA ILE A 15 21.12 -39.94 -8.51
C ILE A 15 22.15 -40.97 -8.91
N VAL A 16 23.28 -40.53 -9.47
CA VAL A 16 24.40 -41.43 -9.84
C VAL A 16 24.96 -42.16 -8.62
N THR A 17 25.15 -41.49 -7.50
CA THR A 17 25.60 -42.08 -6.25
C THR A 17 24.59 -43.09 -5.69
N ARG A 18 23.28 -42.78 -5.80
CA ARG A 18 22.21 -43.69 -5.37
C ARG A 18 22.21 -44.97 -6.21
N VAL A 19 22.30 -44.85 -7.56
CA VAL A 19 22.36 -46.01 -8.43
C VAL A 19 23.60 -46.89 -8.15
N LYS A 20 24.80 -46.28 -8.16
CA LYS A 20 26.03 -47.02 -7.89
C LYS A 20 26.02 -47.73 -6.51
N SER A 21 25.44 -47.12 -5.51
CA SER A 21 25.36 -47.75 -4.19
C SER A 21 24.38 -48.92 -4.16
N VAL A 22 23.28 -48.88 -4.88
CA VAL A 22 22.33 -49.99 -4.99
C VAL A 22 22.90 -51.12 -5.80
N GLU A 23 23.56 -50.84 -6.93
CA GLU A 23 24.23 -51.84 -7.77
C GLU A 23 25.35 -52.56 -6.97
N ALA A 24 26.21 -51.78 -6.29
CA ALA A 24 27.25 -52.36 -5.42
C ALA A 24 26.65 -53.25 -4.32
N TYR A 25 25.52 -52.85 -3.73
CA TYR A 25 24.86 -53.69 -2.73
C TYR A 25 24.26 -54.96 -3.32
N ARG A 26 23.67 -54.91 -4.52
CA ARG A 26 23.12 -56.09 -5.19
C ARG A 26 24.19 -57.10 -5.55
N GLN A 27 25.42 -56.60 -5.87
CA GLN A 27 26.59 -57.45 -6.19
C GLN A 27 27.24 -58.05 -4.93
N THR A 28 27.52 -57.21 -3.92
CA THR A 28 28.32 -57.61 -2.75
C THR A 28 27.49 -58.21 -1.58
N LYS A 29 26.18 -57.91 -1.54
CA LYS A 29 25.29 -58.23 -0.42
C LYS A 29 25.74 -57.67 0.94
N ASP A 30 26.85 -56.90 0.96
CA ASP A 30 27.39 -56.28 2.18
C ASP A 30 26.99 -54.80 2.28
N TRP A 31 25.93 -54.55 3.04
CA TRP A 31 25.45 -53.20 3.26
C TRP A 31 26.47 -52.36 4.07
N ARG A 32 27.28 -52.98 4.97
CA ARG A 32 28.25 -52.23 5.79
C ARG A 32 29.35 -51.66 4.92
N TYR A 33 29.89 -52.46 3.99
CA TYR A 33 30.86 -52.01 2.98
C TYR A 33 30.32 -50.87 2.15
N VAL A 34 29.11 -51.00 1.59
CA VAL A 34 28.48 -49.99 0.71
C VAL A 34 28.23 -48.71 1.48
N CYS A 35 27.73 -48.78 2.73
CA CYS A 35 27.48 -47.57 3.53
C CYS A 35 28.78 -46.82 3.82
N ARG A 36 29.86 -47.49 4.12
CA ARG A 36 31.19 -46.86 4.32
C ARG A 36 31.73 -46.24 3.04
N LYS A 37 31.64 -46.97 1.91
CA LYS A 37 32.17 -46.56 0.61
C LYS A 37 31.44 -45.30 0.06
N TYR A 38 30.13 -45.24 0.14
CA TYR A 38 29.34 -44.15 -0.41
C TYR A 38 28.90 -43.12 0.63
N LYS A 39 29.31 -43.27 1.89
CA LYS A 39 28.97 -42.39 3.04
C LYS A 39 27.47 -42.19 3.19
N ILE A 40 26.70 -43.26 3.09
CA ILE A 40 25.25 -43.29 3.19
C ILE A 40 24.76 -44.08 4.39
N SER A 41 23.52 -43.80 4.86
CA SER A 41 22.92 -44.61 5.92
C SER A 41 22.35 -45.93 5.37
N LYS A 42 22.28 -46.96 6.22
CA LYS A 42 21.63 -48.25 5.92
C LYS A 42 20.17 -48.01 5.48
N ALA A 43 19.45 -47.12 6.18
CA ALA A 43 18.05 -46.81 5.86
C ALA A 43 17.89 -46.21 4.46
N SER A 44 18.81 -45.33 4.04
CA SER A 44 18.81 -44.77 2.69
C SER A 44 19.08 -45.82 1.63
N LEU A 45 20.10 -46.68 1.84
CA LEU A 45 20.44 -47.76 0.94
C LEU A 45 19.26 -48.73 0.73
N MET A 46 18.62 -49.18 1.84
CA MET A 46 17.48 -50.11 1.75
C MET A 46 16.29 -49.49 1.04
N ARG A 47 15.99 -48.20 1.27
CA ARG A 47 14.92 -47.47 0.62
C ARG A 47 15.18 -47.34 -0.88
N TRP A 48 16.41 -47.01 -1.30
CA TRP A 48 16.79 -46.94 -2.69
C TRP A 48 16.78 -48.30 -3.36
N ASN A 49 17.27 -49.34 -2.71
CA ASN A 49 17.24 -50.71 -3.25
C ASN A 49 15.80 -51.18 -3.48
N LYS A 50 14.84 -50.83 -2.61
CA LYS A 50 13.43 -51.15 -2.78
C LYS A 50 12.79 -50.36 -3.95
N ALA A 51 13.24 -49.12 -4.18
CA ALA A 51 12.71 -48.26 -5.23
C ALA A 51 13.34 -48.50 -6.58
N TYR A 52 14.56 -49.10 -6.62
CA TYR A 52 15.32 -49.25 -7.88
C TYR A 52 14.78 -50.38 -8.80
N ASN A 53 14.24 -49.98 -9.93
CA ASN A 53 13.71 -50.88 -10.94
C ASN A 53 14.66 -51.15 -12.16
N GLY A 54 15.94 -50.68 -12.06
CA GLY A 54 16.92 -50.75 -13.14
C GLY A 54 17.12 -49.44 -13.89
N SER A 55 16.21 -48.48 -13.75
CA SER A 55 16.36 -47.18 -14.39
C SER A 55 16.82 -46.10 -13.39
N ARG A 56 17.56 -45.09 -13.88
CA ARG A 56 18.02 -43.95 -13.07
C ARG A 56 16.86 -43.11 -12.55
N GLU A 57 15.80 -43.00 -13.34
CA GLU A 57 14.58 -42.20 -13.01
C GLU A 57 13.88 -42.74 -11.77
N SER A 58 13.98 -44.06 -11.50
CA SER A 58 13.34 -44.66 -10.32
C SER A 58 13.92 -44.14 -9.00
N LEU A 59 15.15 -43.61 -8.99
CA LEU A 59 15.84 -43.04 -7.85
C LEU A 59 15.86 -41.49 -7.88
N ALA A 60 15.16 -40.86 -8.85
CA ALA A 60 15.00 -39.42 -8.87
C ALA A 60 14.16 -38.91 -7.69
N ASP A 61 14.44 -37.69 -7.27
CA ASP A 61 13.65 -37.06 -6.23
C ASP A 61 12.22 -36.81 -6.74
N LYS A 62 11.24 -37.32 -6.03
CA LYS A 62 9.84 -37.09 -6.33
C LYS A 62 9.45 -35.67 -5.89
N SER A 63 8.53 -35.07 -6.63
CA SER A 63 7.98 -33.78 -6.23
C SER A 63 7.34 -33.85 -4.84
N HIS A 64 7.76 -32.95 -3.94
CA HIS A 64 7.11 -32.78 -2.62
C HIS A 64 5.87 -31.89 -2.69
N ARG A 65 5.44 -31.49 -3.89
CA ARG A 65 4.20 -30.71 -4.03
C ARG A 65 3.00 -31.51 -3.57
N PRO A 66 2.12 -30.93 -2.74
CA PRO A 66 0.86 -31.54 -2.39
C PRO A 66 0.05 -31.88 -3.67
N HIS A 67 -0.46 -33.08 -3.76
CA HIS A 67 -1.31 -33.51 -4.90
C HIS A 67 -2.70 -32.87 -4.83
N ARG A 68 -3.17 -32.51 -3.64
CA ARG A 68 -4.46 -31.84 -3.43
C ARG A 68 -4.29 -30.34 -3.32
N GLN A 69 -5.24 -29.61 -3.85
CA GLN A 69 -5.29 -28.17 -3.68
C GLN A 69 -5.45 -27.83 -2.19
N HIS A 70 -4.66 -26.83 -1.72
CA HIS A 70 -4.74 -26.39 -0.33
C HIS A 70 -6.17 -25.90 -0.01
N PRO A 71 -6.78 -26.24 1.15
CA PRO A 71 -8.15 -25.81 1.51
C PRO A 71 -8.35 -24.28 1.42
N ASN A 72 -7.31 -23.51 1.74
CA ASN A 72 -7.31 -22.06 1.64
C ASN A 72 -6.91 -21.52 0.26
N ALA A 73 -6.83 -22.36 -0.79
CA ALA A 73 -6.60 -21.85 -2.14
C ALA A 73 -7.85 -21.11 -2.65
N HIS A 74 -7.63 -20.12 -3.51
CA HIS A 74 -8.74 -19.40 -4.15
C HIS A 74 -9.55 -20.36 -5.02
N SER A 75 -10.88 -20.23 -4.96
CA SER A 75 -11.78 -20.93 -5.87
C SER A 75 -11.68 -20.37 -7.29
N ALA A 76 -12.16 -21.13 -8.27
CA ALA A 76 -12.21 -20.66 -9.66
C ALA A 76 -13.07 -19.39 -9.80
N GLU A 77 -14.14 -19.30 -9.02
CA GLU A 77 -15.03 -18.15 -8.99
C GLU A 77 -14.35 -16.91 -8.42
N GLU A 78 -13.63 -17.03 -7.30
CA GLU A 78 -12.86 -15.92 -6.73
C GLU A 78 -11.77 -15.41 -7.70
N ILE A 79 -11.10 -16.31 -8.41
CA ILE A 79 -10.14 -15.95 -9.45
C ILE A 79 -10.83 -15.23 -10.62
N LYS A 80 -12.03 -15.64 -11.01
CA LYS A 80 -12.83 -14.98 -12.04
C LYS A 80 -13.18 -13.57 -11.61
N TRP A 81 -13.67 -13.35 -10.38
CA TRP A 81 -13.94 -12.01 -9.85
C TRP A 81 -12.70 -11.10 -9.92
N ILE A 82 -11.55 -11.59 -9.46
CA ILE A 82 -10.30 -10.83 -9.47
C ILE A 82 -9.93 -10.41 -10.91
N LYS A 83 -10.04 -11.33 -11.87
CA LYS A 83 -9.76 -11.04 -13.29
C LYS A 83 -10.75 -10.03 -13.88
N ASP A 84 -12.02 -10.15 -13.58
CA ASP A 84 -13.07 -9.27 -14.11
C ASP A 84 -12.93 -7.83 -13.59
N TYR A 85 -12.63 -7.65 -12.30
CA TYR A 85 -12.37 -6.33 -11.75
C TYR A 85 -11.11 -5.69 -12.34
N HIS A 86 -10.04 -6.46 -12.49
CA HIS A 86 -8.81 -5.96 -13.10
C HIS A 86 -9.00 -5.62 -14.58
N ARG A 87 -9.75 -6.43 -15.35
CA ARG A 87 -10.07 -6.14 -16.75
C ARG A 87 -10.83 -4.82 -16.91
N ARG A 88 -11.79 -4.52 -16.02
CA ARG A 88 -12.55 -3.26 -16.03
C ARG A 88 -11.74 -2.06 -15.58
N ASN A 89 -10.77 -2.26 -14.72
CA ASN A 89 -9.87 -1.23 -14.20
C ASN A 89 -8.46 -1.81 -14.03
N PRO A 90 -7.60 -1.75 -15.06
CA PRO A 90 -6.24 -2.28 -15.02
C PRO A 90 -5.37 -1.65 -13.92
N ASP A 91 -5.63 -0.40 -13.55
CA ASP A 91 -4.89 0.34 -12.54
C ASP A 91 -5.43 0.14 -11.11
N ILE A 92 -6.39 -0.77 -10.92
CA ILE A 92 -6.96 -1.02 -9.59
C ILE A 92 -5.89 -1.51 -8.62
N SER A 93 -5.76 -0.82 -7.49
CA SER A 93 -4.84 -1.25 -6.45
C SER A 93 -5.35 -2.50 -5.72
N VAL A 94 -4.42 -3.33 -5.19
CA VAL A 94 -4.79 -4.51 -4.39
C VAL A 94 -5.68 -4.13 -3.21
N CYS A 95 -5.44 -2.99 -2.57
CA CYS A 95 -6.26 -2.51 -1.44
C CYS A 95 -7.67 -2.13 -1.89
N GLU A 96 -7.79 -1.43 -3.02
CA GLU A 96 -9.11 -1.05 -3.58
C GLU A 96 -9.89 -2.29 -4.00
N LEU A 97 -9.25 -3.22 -4.71
CA LEU A 97 -9.90 -4.46 -5.11
C LEU A 97 -10.31 -5.29 -3.89
N TYR A 98 -9.44 -5.39 -2.89
CA TYR A 98 -9.77 -6.12 -1.66
C TYR A 98 -11.02 -5.57 -0.98
N GLY A 99 -11.10 -4.23 -0.85
CA GLY A 99 -12.27 -3.57 -0.29
C GLY A 99 -13.55 -3.86 -1.08
N LYS A 100 -13.51 -3.73 -2.42
CA LYS A 100 -14.65 -4.04 -3.30
C LYS A 100 -15.08 -5.49 -3.21
N LEU A 101 -14.14 -6.43 -3.27
CA LEU A 101 -14.44 -7.84 -3.15
C LEU A 101 -15.09 -8.18 -1.79
N ARG A 102 -14.60 -7.56 -0.71
CA ARG A 102 -15.16 -7.76 0.63
C ARG A 102 -16.60 -7.24 0.72
N THR A 103 -16.87 -6.06 0.17
CA THR A 103 -18.19 -5.42 0.26
C THR A 103 -19.20 -6.03 -0.71
N GLU A 104 -18.79 -6.31 -1.96
CA GLU A 104 -19.69 -6.71 -3.03
C GLU A 104 -19.81 -8.21 -3.21
N LYS A 105 -18.82 -9.00 -2.73
CA LYS A 105 -18.70 -10.46 -2.94
C LYS A 105 -18.50 -11.25 -1.67
N ALA A 106 -18.62 -10.65 -0.49
CA ALA A 106 -18.36 -11.29 0.80
C ALA A 106 -17.01 -12.03 0.87
N TYR A 107 -15.99 -11.50 0.17
CA TYR A 107 -14.66 -12.10 0.10
C TYR A 107 -13.97 -12.07 1.47
N SER A 108 -13.72 -13.24 2.04
CA SER A 108 -13.25 -13.41 3.42
C SER A 108 -11.76 -13.69 3.56
N ARG A 109 -11.02 -13.84 2.43
CA ARG A 109 -9.61 -14.20 2.49
C ARG A 109 -8.72 -13.03 2.90
N HIS A 110 -7.56 -13.34 3.47
CA HIS A 110 -6.59 -12.34 3.90
C HIS A 110 -6.05 -11.52 2.70
N PRO A 111 -5.84 -10.18 2.84
CA PRO A 111 -5.36 -9.33 1.74
C PRO A 111 -4.02 -9.78 1.14
N GLY A 112 -3.12 -10.34 1.96
CA GLY A 112 -1.87 -10.93 1.48
C GLY A 112 -2.08 -12.15 0.56
N SER A 113 -3.21 -12.85 0.67
CA SER A 113 -3.58 -13.92 -0.25
C SER A 113 -3.97 -13.37 -1.63
N LEU A 114 -4.77 -12.29 -1.66
CA LEU A 114 -5.11 -11.56 -2.86
C LEU A 114 -3.84 -11.01 -3.57
N TYR A 115 -2.92 -10.41 -2.80
CA TYR A 115 -1.65 -9.92 -3.34
C TYR A 115 -0.86 -11.04 -4.06
N ARG A 116 -0.78 -12.24 -3.49
CA ARG A 116 -0.13 -13.39 -4.13
C ARG A 116 -0.78 -13.80 -5.44
N VAL A 117 -2.12 -13.70 -5.52
CA VAL A 117 -2.85 -13.94 -6.78
C VAL A 117 -2.51 -12.88 -7.81
N PHE A 118 -2.47 -11.60 -7.44
CA PHE A 118 -2.05 -10.51 -8.33
C PHE A 118 -0.67 -10.73 -8.94
N VAL A 119 0.30 -11.13 -8.10
CA VAL A 119 1.66 -11.45 -8.58
C VAL A 119 1.64 -12.66 -9.53
N ARG A 120 0.90 -13.72 -9.18
CA ARG A 120 0.78 -14.93 -10.00
C ARG A 120 0.14 -14.68 -11.36
N LEU A 121 -0.85 -13.76 -11.42
CA LEU A 121 -1.52 -13.35 -12.66
C LEU A 121 -0.71 -12.34 -13.48
N GLY A 122 0.45 -11.90 -12.99
CA GLY A 122 1.29 -10.91 -13.69
C GLY A 122 0.79 -9.47 -13.59
N TYR A 123 -0.25 -9.19 -12.79
CA TYR A 123 -0.80 -7.85 -12.63
C TYR A 123 0.09 -6.93 -11.81
N ARG A 124 1.05 -7.48 -11.08
CA ARG A 124 2.04 -6.74 -10.32
C ARG A 124 3.38 -7.48 -10.27
N LYS A 125 4.47 -6.76 -10.54
CA LYS A 125 5.82 -7.30 -10.34
C LYS A 125 6.11 -7.42 -8.84
N LYS A 126 6.74 -8.54 -8.43
CA LYS A 126 7.22 -8.73 -7.07
C LYS A 126 8.33 -7.72 -6.81
N THR A 127 8.08 -6.76 -5.92
CA THR A 127 9.11 -5.79 -5.52
C THR A 127 10.10 -6.48 -4.58
N PRO A 128 11.41 -6.43 -4.83
CA PRO A 128 12.38 -6.96 -3.87
C PRO A 128 12.22 -6.24 -2.52
N SER A 129 12.23 -7.03 -1.45
CA SER A 129 12.18 -6.47 -0.09
C SER A 129 13.52 -5.80 0.21
N THR A 130 13.55 -4.48 0.13
CA THR A 130 14.65 -3.71 0.71
C THR A 130 14.47 -3.68 2.21
N LYS A 131 15.46 -4.19 2.97
CA LYS A 131 15.49 -4.08 4.43
C LYS A 131 15.51 -2.59 4.79
N LYS A 132 14.37 -2.02 5.15
CA LYS A 132 14.32 -0.67 5.70
C LYS A 132 14.90 -0.72 7.10
N LYS A 133 15.89 0.15 7.40
CA LYS A 133 16.34 0.37 8.78
C LYS A 133 15.13 0.79 9.60
N SER A 134 14.84 0.08 10.69
CA SER A 134 13.76 0.48 11.60
C SER A 134 14.13 1.84 12.20
N ARG A 135 13.34 2.85 11.92
CA ARG A 135 13.42 4.13 12.62
C ARG A 135 12.49 4.01 13.83
N HIS A 136 13.01 4.21 15.02
CA HIS A 136 12.19 4.40 16.21
C HIS A 136 11.47 5.74 16.08
N LEU A 137 10.32 5.71 15.40
CA LEU A 137 9.42 6.87 15.33
C LEU A 137 8.62 6.89 16.64
N LYS A 138 8.56 8.07 17.27
CA LYS A 138 7.63 8.28 18.41
C LYS A 138 6.22 8.00 17.91
N PRO A 139 5.37 7.32 18.69
CA PRO A 139 3.97 7.11 18.33
C PRO A 139 3.31 8.45 18.03
N TYR A 140 2.60 8.54 16.91
CA TYR A 140 1.76 9.68 16.58
C TYR A 140 0.33 9.34 16.97
N ASP A 141 -0.18 10.08 17.93
CA ASP A 141 -1.55 9.89 18.39
C ASP A 141 -2.53 10.47 17.36
N THR A 142 -3.29 9.59 16.73
CA THR A 142 -4.29 9.98 15.73
C THR A 142 -5.62 10.21 16.40
N PRO A 143 -6.27 11.39 16.19
CA PRO A 143 -7.59 11.67 16.72
C PRO A 143 -8.60 10.58 16.36
N THR A 144 -9.48 10.26 17.29
CA THR A 144 -10.53 9.24 17.11
C THR A 144 -11.85 9.82 16.64
N LYS A 145 -12.07 11.14 16.80
CA LYS A 145 -13.31 11.83 16.41
C LYS A 145 -13.06 12.76 15.23
N PRO A 146 -14.02 12.86 14.28
CA PRO A 146 -13.98 13.84 13.20
C PRO A 146 -13.90 15.27 13.75
N GLY A 147 -13.24 16.16 13.00
CA GLY A 147 -13.17 17.57 13.35
C GLY A 147 -12.17 17.93 14.47
N ILE A 148 -11.48 16.97 15.10
CA ILE A 148 -10.44 17.32 16.08
C ILE A 148 -9.27 17.97 15.36
N LYS A 149 -8.78 17.35 14.27
CA LYS A 149 -7.60 17.87 13.58
C LYS A 149 -7.65 17.61 12.08
N TRP A 150 -7.43 18.68 11.33
CA TRP A 150 -7.21 18.62 9.87
C TRP A 150 -5.74 18.87 9.54
N GLN A 151 -5.20 18.13 8.58
CA GLN A 151 -3.93 18.45 7.93
C GLN A 151 -4.22 19.13 6.60
N MET A 152 -3.59 20.25 6.34
CA MET A 152 -3.76 21.02 5.11
C MET A 152 -2.41 21.27 4.45
N ASP A 153 -2.39 21.23 3.12
CA ASP A 153 -1.19 21.39 2.31
C ASP A 153 -1.57 21.83 0.88
N VAL A 154 -0.61 22.44 0.17
CA VAL A 154 -0.75 22.87 -1.21
C VAL A 154 0.29 22.17 -2.06
N LYS A 155 -0.10 21.72 -3.24
CA LYS A 155 0.82 21.18 -4.24
C LYS A 155 0.61 21.84 -5.60
N TYR A 156 1.67 21.88 -6.40
CA TYR A 156 1.55 22.21 -7.81
C TYR A 156 0.80 21.11 -8.56
N VAL A 157 -0.13 21.51 -9.42
CA VAL A 157 -0.68 20.62 -10.45
C VAL A 157 0.41 20.41 -11.50
N PRO A 158 0.73 19.16 -11.90
CA PRO A 158 1.78 18.92 -12.88
C PRO A 158 1.47 19.64 -14.20
N THR A 159 2.42 20.43 -14.69
CA THR A 159 2.26 21.18 -15.94
C THR A 159 2.04 20.29 -17.14
N ALA A 160 2.60 19.08 -17.13
CA ALA A 160 2.37 18.07 -18.19
C ALA A 160 0.90 17.64 -18.35
N CYS A 161 0.03 17.92 -17.37
CA CYS A 161 -1.41 17.63 -17.46
C CYS A 161 -2.19 18.75 -18.17
N TYR A 162 -1.60 19.94 -18.28
CA TYR A 162 -2.26 21.10 -18.89
C TYR A 162 -1.96 21.16 -20.38
N SER A 163 -2.98 21.20 -21.20
CA SER A 163 -2.92 21.29 -22.66
C SER A 163 -3.35 22.64 -23.23
N GLY A 164 -3.52 23.65 -22.38
CA GLY A 164 -3.82 25.02 -22.81
C GLY A 164 -2.61 25.72 -23.45
N ASN A 165 -2.85 26.86 -24.09
CA ASN A 165 -1.86 27.59 -24.87
C ASN A 165 -1.14 28.71 -24.08
N ASP A 166 -1.35 28.78 -22.77
CA ASP A 166 -0.73 29.75 -21.87
C ASP A 166 0.16 29.07 -20.83
N ASP A 167 1.09 29.82 -20.23
CA ASP A 167 1.98 29.32 -19.17
C ASP A 167 1.31 29.33 -17.78
N GLN A 168 -0.01 29.18 -17.73
CA GLN A 168 -0.76 29.21 -16.49
C GLN A 168 -0.37 28.04 -15.58
N ARG A 169 -0.05 28.34 -14.33
CA ARG A 169 0.16 27.35 -13.26
C ARG A 169 -1.10 27.20 -12.44
N PHE A 170 -1.31 25.96 -12.00
CA PHE A 170 -2.43 25.61 -11.14
C PHE A 170 -1.94 24.95 -9.86
N TYR A 171 -2.69 25.14 -8.79
CA TYR A 171 -2.36 24.68 -7.46
C TYR A 171 -3.51 23.86 -6.92
N GLN A 172 -3.23 22.71 -6.33
CA GLN A 172 -4.20 21.91 -5.61
C GLN A 172 -4.07 22.18 -4.13
N TYR A 173 -5.07 22.75 -3.52
CA TYR A 173 -5.23 22.80 -2.08
C TYR A 173 -5.86 21.49 -1.62
N THR A 174 -5.37 20.94 -0.52
CA THR A 174 -5.83 19.67 0.05
C THR A 174 -5.97 19.82 1.55
N VAL A 175 -7.09 19.39 2.07
CA VAL A 175 -7.28 19.19 3.50
C VAL A 175 -7.77 17.78 3.77
N ILE A 176 -7.27 17.15 4.81
CA ILE A 176 -7.64 15.80 5.23
C ILE A 176 -7.98 15.79 6.73
N ASP A 177 -9.13 15.24 7.07
CA ASP A 177 -9.47 14.95 8.47
C ASP A 177 -8.69 13.73 8.95
N GLU A 178 -7.99 13.88 10.05
CA GLU A 178 -7.09 12.85 10.55
C GLU A 178 -7.79 11.59 11.03
N ALA A 179 -8.99 11.70 11.59
CA ALA A 179 -9.74 10.57 12.12
C ALA A 179 -10.38 9.74 11.02
N THR A 180 -11.04 10.40 10.08
CA THR A 180 -11.81 9.75 9.02
C THR A 180 -10.99 9.44 7.78
N ARG A 181 -9.87 10.14 7.57
CA ARG A 181 -9.10 10.17 6.31
C ARG A 181 -9.90 10.74 5.15
N GLU A 182 -11.09 11.26 5.38
CA GLU A 182 -11.82 11.98 4.34
C GLU A 182 -11.11 13.29 4.04
N ARG A 183 -11.09 13.62 2.77
CA ARG A 183 -10.38 14.80 2.30
C ARG A 183 -11.26 15.66 1.41
N PHE A 184 -10.93 16.94 1.32
CA PHE A 184 -11.42 17.87 0.35
C PHE A 184 -10.24 18.42 -0.47
N ILE A 185 -10.41 18.54 -1.78
CA ILE A 185 -9.42 19.11 -2.70
C ILE A 185 -10.10 20.13 -3.60
N TYR A 186 -9.39 21.21 -3.91
CA TYR A 186 -9.88 22.24 -4.81
C TYR A 186 -8.73 22.90 -5.56
N PRO A 187 -8.87 23.21 -6.88
CA PRO A 187 -7.83 23.87 -7.65
C PRO A 187 -7.92 25.40 -7.49
N TYR A 188 -6.76 26.05 -7.61
CA TYR A 188 -6.61 27.50 -7.70
C TYR A 188 -5.60 27.87 -8.76
N LYS A 189 -5.70 29.11 -9.29
CA LYS A 189 -4.72 29.67 -10.22
C LYS A 189 -3.50 30.28 -9.51
N GLU A 190 -3.57 30.44 -8.21
CA GLU A 190 -2.48 30.98 -7.38
C GLU A 190 -2.42 30.28 -6.01
N ALA A 191 -1.24 30.29 -5.42
CA ALA A 191 -1.03 29.92 -4.02
C ALA A 191 -0.91 31.21 -3.20
N SER A 192 -2.01 31.69 -2.64
CA SER A 192 -2.08 32.93 -1.88
C SER A 192 -2.82 32.76 -0.56
N SER A 193 -2.65 33.71 0.34
CA SER A 193 -3.42 33.75 1.58
C SER A 193 -4.94 33.90 1.35
N TYR A 194 -5.34 34.57 0.27
CA TYR A 194 -6.75 34.69 -0.13
C TYR A 194 -7.33 33.34 -0.57
N SER A 195 -6.60 32.62 -1.42
CA SER A 195 -6.96 31.27 -1.83
C SER A 195 -7.07 30.33 -0.62
N THR A 196 -6.17 30.49 0.36
CA THR A 196 -6.20 29.72 1.61
C THR A 196 -7.49 29.97 2.41
N VAL A 197 -7.89 31.23 2.58
CA VAL A 197 -9.12 31.58 3.31
C VAL A 197 -10.36 31.05 2.57
N ASP A 198 -10.43 31.25 1.24
CA ASP A 198 -11.55 30.72 0.45
C ASP A 198 -11.61 29.18 0.55
N PHE A 199 -10.44 28.51 0.48
CA PHE A 199 -10.37 27.05 0.58
C PHE A 199 -10.85 26.53 1.95
N ILE A 200 -10.51 27.18 3.06
CA ILE A 200 -10.99 26.81 4.39
C ILE A 200 -12.51 26.88 4.44
N ARG A 201 -13.11 27.97 3.93
CA ARG A 201 -14.57 28.14 3.90
C ARG A 201 -15.25 27.04 3.05
N ARG A 202 -14.71 26.72 1.88
CA ARG A 202 -15.19 25.61 1.03
C ARG A 202 -15.06 24.27 1.72
N ALA A 203 -13.95 24.01 2.42
CA ALA A 203 -13.73 22.78 3.14
C ALA A 203 -14.76 22.60 4.28
N ILE A 204 -15.02 23.66 5.06
CA ILE A 204 -16.04 23.64 6.11
C ILE A 204 -17.44 23.36 5.51
N ALA A 205 -17.78 24.00 4.39
CA ALA A 205 -19.03 23.75 3.68
C ALA A 205 -19.14 22.30 3.17
N TYR A 206 -18.04 21.73 2.71
CA TYR A 206 -17.98 20.34 2.24
C TYR A 206 -18.14 19.33 3.40
N PHE A 207 -17.37 19.49 4.47
CA PHE A 207 -17.41 18.59 5.62
C PHE A 207 -18.67 18.77 6.47
N ARG A 208 -19.26 19.99 6.48
CA ARG A 208 -20.40 20.39 7.33
C ARG A 208 -20.10 20.34 8.82
N TYR A 209 -18.84 20.50 9.21
CA TYR A 209 -18.39 20.68 10.58
C TYR A 209 -17.06 21.47 10.60
N PHE A 210 -16.78 22.08 11.75
CA PHE A 210 -15.57 22.86 11.98
C PHE A 210 -14.47 21.98 12.59
N PRO A 211 -13.21 22.12 12.16
CA PRO A 211 -12.10 21.50 12.87
C PRO A 211 -11.76 22.31 14.12
N GLN A 212 -11.25 21.63 15.16
CA GLN A 212 -10.64 22.32 16.30
C GLN A 212 -9.25 22.85 15.95
N ILE A 213 -8.50 22.07 15.14
CA ILE A 213 -7.13 22.38 14.75
C ILE A 213 -6.97 22.21 13.25
N ILE A 214 -6.39 23.21 12.59
CA ILE A 214 -5.85 23.06 11.22
C ILE A 214 -4.33 23.11 11.32
N GLN A 215 -3.68 22.03 10.89
CA GLN A 215 -2.22 21.94 10.83
C GLN A 215 -1.73 22.15 9.40
N THR A 216 -0.75 23.06 9.25
CA THR A 216 -0.09 23.35 7.97
C THR A 216 1.43 23.30 8.12
N ASP A 217 2.13 23.29 7.01
CA ASP A 217 3.55 23.63 6.99
C ASP A 217 3.75 25.16 7.11
N ASN A 218 5.00 25.63 6.93
CA ASN A 218 5.35 27.03 7.02
C ASN A 218 5.37 27.71 5.63
N GLY A 219 4.53 27.32 4.69
CA GLY A 219 4.38 27.93 3.38
C GLY A 219 3.89 29.37 3.48
N GLY A 220 4.26 30.22 2.52
CA GLY A 220 3.87 31.64 2.52
C GLY A 220 2.38 31.88 2.35
N GLU A 221 1.66 30.91 1.82
CA GLU A 221 0.20 30.86 1.74
C GLU A 221 -0.48 30.66 3.09
N PHE A 222 0.25 30.15 4.10
CA PHE A 222 -0.26 29.84 5.43
C PHE A 222 0.29 30.75 6.54
N THR A 223 1.49 31.31 6.34
CA THR A 223 2.15 32.14 7.34
C THR A 223 3.13 33.12 6.72
N HIS A 224 3.53 34.16 7.45
CA HIS A 224 4.55 35.07 6.96
C HIS A 224 5.96 34.46 7.04
N PHE A 225 6.73 34.55 5.96
CA PHE A 225 8.14 34.11 5.92
C PHE A 225 9.05 34.90 6.84
N ARG A 226 8.75 36.18 7.07
CA ARG A 226 9.53 37.08 7.92
C ARG A 226 8.71 37.51 9.12
N LYS A 227 9.36 37.74 10.24
CA LYS A 227 8.69 38.33 11.41
C LYS A 227 8.12 39.69 11.01
N THR A 228 6.84 39.83 11.15
CA THR A 228 6.08 41.06 10.90
C THR A 228 5.10 41.28 12.04
N ARG A 229 4.65 42.54 12.21
CA ARG A 229 3.56 42.88 13.14
C ARG A 229 2.18 42.59 12.55
N MET A 230 2.11 42.34 11.24
CA MET A 230 0.84 42.01 10.58
C MET A 230 0.44 40.57 10.87
N ILE A 231 -0.83 40.36 11.19
CA ILE A 231 -1.41 39.03 11.36
C ILE A 231 -1.72 38.45 9.97
N HIS A 232 -1.38 37.20 9.76
CA HIS A 232 -1.61 36.54 8.47
C HIS A 232 -3.14 36.33 8.26
N PRO A 233 -3.69 36.51 7.04
CA PRO A 233 -5.12 36.34 6.74
C PRO A 233 -5.69 34.99 7.20
N MET A 234 -4.92 33.91 7.10
CA MET A 234 -5.31 32.59 7.61
C MET A 234 -5.53 32.61 9.13
N ASP A 235 -4.64 33.26 9.89
CA ASP A 235 -4.75 33.33 11.36
C ASP A 235 -5.96 34.17 11.76
N ILE A 236 -6.26 35.25 11.03
CA ILE A 236 -7.46 36.07 11.24
C ILE A 236 -8.72 35.23 11.03
N GLU A 237 -8.77 34.47 9.92
CA GLU A 237 -9.94 33.63 9.63
C GLU A 237 -10.09 32.48 10.61
N CYS A 238 -8.99 31.83 10.98
CA CYS A 238 -9.00 30.77 12.00
C CYS A 238 -9.51 31.31 13.35
N ALA A 239 -9.03 32.48 13.77
CA ALA A 239 -9.49 33.12 15.02
C ALA A 239 -10.99 33.46 14.97
N ARG A 240 -11.47 34.00 13.84
CA ARG A 240 -12.90 34.27 13.62
C ARG A 240 -13.78 33.04 13.73
N LEU A 241 -13.25 31.88 13.28
CA LEU A 241 -13.96 30.59 13.28
C LEU A 241 -13.70 29.76 14.55
N GLN A 242 -12.94 30.30 15.52
CA GLN A 242 -12.51 29.60 16.74
C GLN A 242 -11.72 28.31 16.46
N ILE A 243 -10.92 28.32 15.39
CA ILE A 243 -10.05 27.22 14.97
C ILE A 243 -8.61 27.55 15.38
N VAL A 244 -7.90 26.57 15.93
CA VAL A 244 -6.47 26.72 16.25
C VAL A 244 -5.66 26.43 14.98
N HIS A 245 -4.92 27.44 14.47
CA HIS A 245 -3.93 27.22 13.43
C HIS A 245 -2.62 26.72 14.05
N GLN A 246 -2.19 25.53 13.66
CA GLN A 246 -0.98 24.87 14.17
C GLN A 246 0.06 24.74 13.05
N LEU A 247 1.14 25.52 13.14
CA LEU A 247 2.27 25.36 12.24
C LEU A 247 3.12 24.14 12.63
N LEU A 248 3.61 23.43 11.63
CA LEU A 248 4.58 22.34 11.82
C LEU A 248 5.89 22.88 12.39
N ARG A 249 6.42 22.17 13.38
CA ARG A 249 7.78 22.45 13.85
C ARG A 249 8.78 22.22 12.71
N PRO A 250 9.76 23.09 12.53
CA PRO A 250 10.81 22.89 11.53
C PRO A 250 11.44 21.49 11.66
N ARG A 251 11.74 20.86 10.53
CA ARG A 251 12.37 19.52 10.44
C ARG A 251 11.52 18.35 10.99
N THR A 252 10.18 18.50 11.06
CA THR A 252 9.28 17.41 11.46
C THR A 252 8.27 17.05 10.36
N PRO A 253 8.70 16.72 9.12
CA PRO A 253 7.79 16.51 7.99
C PRO A 253 6.81 15.34 8.22
N TRP A 254 7.16 14.36 9.05
CA TRP A 254 6.29 13.22 9.33
C TRP A 254 4.96 13.58 10.01
N HIS A 255 4.84 14.78 10.59
CA HIS A 255 3.59 15.25 11.18
C HIS A 255 2.53 15.58 10.12
N ASN A 256 2.92 15.92 8.87
CA ASN A 256 2.02 16.16 7.74
C ASN A 256 1.87 14.93 6.81
N GLY A 257 2.33 13.77 7.27
CA GLY A 257 2.44 12.56 6.45
C GLY A 257 1.12 12.02 5.88
N LYS A 258 -0.05 12.41 6.43
CA LYS A 258 -1.34 11.98 5.90
C LYS A 258 -1.69 12.72 4.62
N VAL A 259 -1.54 14.05 4.61
CA VAL A 259 -1.78 14.86 3.41
C VAL A 259 -0.71 14.63 2.35
N GLU A 260 0.58 14.52 2.74
CA GLU A 260 1.65 14.16 1.81
C GLU A 260 1.42 12.81 1.13
N ARG A 261 0.96 11.81 1.89
CA ARG A 261 0.59 10.51 1.33
C ARG A 261 -0.58 10.62 0.35
N SER A 262 -1.55 11.50 0.63
CA SER A 262 -2.66 11.75 -0.28
C SER A 262 -2.18 12.37 -1.59
N HIS A 263 -1.25 13.32 -1.55
CA HIS A 263 -0.62 13.93 -2.73
C HIS A 263 0.10 12.91 -3.62
N ARG A 264 0.79 11.92 -3.01
CA ARG A 264 1.39 10.82 -3.77
C ARG A 264 0.33 9.97 -4.46
N ASN A 265 -0.76 9.65 -3.77
CA ASN A 265 -1.87 8.92 -4.39
C ASN A 265 -2.51 9.71 -5.53
N ASP A 266 -2.59 11.04 -5.40
CA ASP A 266 -3.10 11.93 -6.46
C ASP A 266 -2.20 11.88 -7.68
N GLN A 267 -0.88 11.91 -7.48
CA GLN A 267 0.06 11.78 -8.58
C GLN A 267 -0.11 10.45 -9.32
N GLU A 268 -0.13 9.33 -8.55
CA GLU A 268 -0.17 7.98 -9.11
C GLU A 268 -1.51 7.63 -9.76
N ARG A 269 -2.64 8.12 -9.22
CA ARG A 269 -3.99 7.66 -9.60
C ARG A 269 -4.81 8.66 -10.40
N PHE A 270 -4.37 9.91 -10.43
CA PHE A 270 -5.09 10.98 -11.09
C PHE A 270 -4.22 11.70 -12.09
N TYR A 271 -3.19 12.41 -11.66
CA TYR A 271 -2.39 13.25 -12.54
C TYR A 271 -1.60 12.48 -13.61
N ASN A 272 -1.15 11.26 -13.33
CA ASN A 272 -0.44 10.45 -14.33
C ASN A 272 -1.35 9.95 -15.48
N HIS A 273 -2.68 10.13 -15.36
CA HIS A 273 -3.66 9.56 -16.27
C HIS A 273 -4.66 10.59 -16.81
N MET A 274 -4.45 11.87 -16.54
CA MET A 274 -5.37 12.93 -16.95
C MET A 274 -4.68 14.02 -17.76
N SER A 275 -5.46 14.70 -18.57
CA SER A 275 -5.14 16.00 -19.15
C SER A 275 -6.34 16.93 -19.02
N PHE A 276 -6.10 18.24 -19.00
CA PHE A 276 -7.14 19.25 -18.95
C PHE A 276 -6.72 20.48 -19.76
N TYR A 277 -7.69 21.22 -20.29
CA TYR A 277 -7.45 22.39 -21.14
C TYR A 277 -7.92 23.71 -20.53
N SER A 278 -8.67 23.69 -19.45
CA SER A 278 -9.17 24.88 -18.75
C SER A 278 -9.28 24.64 -17.24
N PHE A 279 -9.45 25.73 -16.50
CA PHE A 279 -9.70 25.66 -15.05
C PHE A 279 -10.98 24.89 -14.72
N ASP A 280 -12.05 25.12 -15.47
CA ASP A 280 -13.34 24.46 -15.25
C ASP A 280 -13.27 22.96 -15.52
N ASP A 281 -12.54 22.57 -16.56
CA ASP A 281 -12.27 21.15 -16.85
C ASP A 281 -11.48 20.49 -15.72
N LEU A 282 -10.41 21.13 -15.22
CA LEU A 282 -9.66 20.66 -14.07
C LEU A 282 -10.56 20.51 -12.84
N LEU A 283 -11.41 21.50 -12.56
CA LEU A 283 -12.34 21.50 -11.44
C LEU A 283 -13.31 20.32 -11.50
N GLU A 284 -13.92 20.08 -12.66
CA GLU A 284 -14.87 18.98 -12.84
C GLU A 284 -14.19 17.60 -12.71
N GLN A 285 -12.99 17.44 -13.29
CA GLN A 285 -12.23 16.21 -13.16
C GLN A 285 -11.81 15.97 -11.70
N MET A 286 -11.38 17.02 -10.97
CA MET A 286 -11.03 16.92 -9.54
C MET A 286 -12.25 16.58 -8.67
N LYS A 287 -13.44 17.11 -8.94
CA LYS A 287 -14.67 16.74 -8.22
C LYS A 287 -14.99 15.25 -8.36
N ARG A 288 -14.93 14.71 -9.59
CA ARG A 288 -15.14 13.28 -9.86
C ARG A 288 -14.10 12.40 -9.16
N TYR A 289 -12.84 12.83 -9.22
CA TYR A 289 -11.75 12.12 -8.55
C TYR A 289 -11.90 12.15 -7.03
N LEU A 290 -12.24 13.29 -6.44
CA LEU A 290 -12.50 13.44 -5.00
C LEU A 290 -13.61 12.49 -4.54
N TYR A 291 -14.74 12.49 -5.26
CA TYR A 291 -15.86 11.59 -4.98
C TYR A 291 -15.43 10.13 -4.95
N ARG A 292 -14.67 9.69 -5.97
CA ARG A 292 -14.15 8.33 -6.05
C ARG A 292 -13.15 8.03 -4.93
N SER A 293 -12.19 8.92 -4.70
CA SER A 293 -11.09 8.69 -3.77
C SER A 293 -11.55 8.56 -2.31
N ASN A 294 -12.57 9.32 -1.90
CA ASN A 294 -13.16 9.22 -0.56
C ASN A 294 -14.01 7.95 -0.37
N ARG A 295 -14.25 7.19 -1.43
CA ARG A 295 -14.98 5.91 -1.40
C ARG A 295 -14.10 4.68 -1.57
N ILE A 296 -12.78 4.86 -1.68
CA ILE A 296 -11.84 3.75 -1.74
C ILE A 296 -11.58 3.22 -0.33
N PRO A 297 -11.85 1.93 -0.06
CA PRO A 297 -11.59 1.32 1.23
C PRO A 297 -10.11 1.36 1.62
N MET A 298 -9.82 1.64 2.88
CA MET A 298 -8.47 1.74 3.43
C MET A 298 -8.23 0.73 4.55
N ALA A 299 -7.11 0.02 4.52
CA ALA A 299 -6.76 -0.94 5.57
C ALA A 299 -6.66 -0.29 6.96
N VAL A 300 -6.17 0.95 7.03
CA VAL A 300 -6.05 1.72 8.28
C VAL A 300 -7.39 2.12 8.90
N LEU A 301 -8.48 2.04 8.14
CA LEU A 301 -9.86 2.30 8.58
C LEU A 301 -10.67 1.00 8.75
N GLY A 302 -10.00 -0.15 8.95
CA GLY A 302 -10.68 -1.43 9.05
C GLY A 302 -11.38 -1.86 7.75
N TRP A 303 -10.89 -1.39 6.61
CA TRP A 303 -11.45 -1.61 5.27
C TRP A 303 -12.74 -0.83 4.97
N LEU A 304 -13.06 0.15 5.80
CA LEU A 304 -14.05 1.17 5.45
C LEU A 304 -13.41 2.22 4.52
N SER A 305 -14.23 2.85 3.70
CA SER A 305 -13.81 4.05 2.99
C SER A 305 -13.82 5.27 3.94
N PRO A 306 -13.06 6.35 3.62
CA PRO A 306 -13.13 7.60 4.39
C PRO A 306 -14.56 8.10 4.61
N TYR A 307 -15.38 8.07 3.56
CA TYR A 307 -16.79 8.46 3.63
C TYR A 307 -17.60 7.58 4.60
N GLN A 308 -17.44 6.26 4.54
CA GLN A 308 -18.10 5.32 5.47
C GLN A 308 -17.61 5.52 6.90
N LYS A 309 -16.29 5.75 7.09
CA LYS A 309 -15.72 6.00 8.41
C LYS A 309 -16.26 7.29 9.03
N ARG A 310 -16.46 8.34 8.24
CA ARG A 310 -17.14 9.55 8.72
C ARG A 310 -18.56 9.26 9.17
N GLN A 311 -19.35 8.55 8.35
CA GLN A 311 -20.73 8.20 8.71
C GLN A 311 -20.79 7.41 10.03
N GLU A 312 -19.93 6.38 10.18
CA GLU A 312 -19.83 5.59 11.42
C GLU A 312 -19.54 6.47 12.64
N LEU A 313 -18.54 7.36 12.54
CA LEU A 313 -18.13 8.20 13.67
C LEU A 313 -19.09 9.36 13.98
N MET A 314 -19.92 9.76 13.03
CA MET A 314 -20.90 10.82 13.21
C MET A 314 -22.25 10.31 13.73
N GLN A 315 -22.60 9.05 13.46
CA GLN A 315 -23.85 8.47 13.97
C GLN A 315 -23.75 8.05 15.43
N GLY A 316 -22.51 8.00 16.00
CA GLY A 316 -22.28 7.55 17.39
C GLY A 316 -22.57 6.05 17.58
N PRO A 317 -22.14 5.46 18.71
CA PRO A 317 -22.62 4.13 19.08
C PRO A 317 -24.08 4.18 19.49
#